data_ce393163309e639de74e23adf995f678
#
_entry.id   ce393163309e639de74e23adf995f678
#
_cell.length_a   1.000
_cell.length_b   1.000
_cell.length_c   1.000
_cell.angle_alpha   90.00
_cell.angle_beta   90.00
_cell.angle_gamma   90.00
#
_symmetry.space_group_name_H-M   'P 1'
#
loop_
_entity.id
_entity.type
_entity.pdbx_description
1 polymer ?
#
loop_
_entity_poly.entity_id
_entity_poly.type
_entity_poly.pdbx_seq_one_letter_code
_entity_poly.pdbx_strand_id
1 'polypeptide(L)'
;MAVRVDAVVVGGGHHGLVAATVLADAGWDVCLLEATDRLGGAIRSEALHPGFVTDLYSAFYPLTVASPVLRSLELESHGLRWSHAPTVLAHPPRPDSAVAAVLHHNPEDTAAGLAREHPADGAAWLKLVEDWRRVREPLLRSLFTAFPPVRGPAGLLRSLGTGGMLRLARFLMLPARRMGQELFRGAAGRLLLCGNALHSDIPIDAPGSGTFGWLLAMLAQDVGFPVPVGGAGKLAGALARRAEAAGAQLHTGQRVERIEVAGGRAARVRTAAGLTVQARRAVIADLAAPTLYLDLLPRDAVPATVLDDLRRFQWDTPVVKVNWALDGPIPWRAAGVSGAGTVHVGCDENQMAHWSADLEGATIPRRPFLLMGQMSTADPSRSPAGTGSVWAYTHLPRGVTDDVSADLLAERVDAVVESFAPGFGARVLRRMVQRPGDLERDDANLAGGAVNGGTAQLHQQLIFRPVPGLGRPETPVPGLYLGSAAAHPGGGVHGACGWLAARAALADHGALGGLRRAARSAVVELLHRRRV
;
A
#
# COMPACT_ATOMS: atom_id res chain seq x y z
N MET A 1 28.54 19.96 16.67
CA MET A 1 29.16 18.62 16.75
C MET A 1 28.34 17.63 15.94
N ALA A 2 28.95 16.74 15.16
CA ALA A 2 28.22 15.71 14.44
C ALA A 2 27.73 14.65 15.44
N VAL A 3 26.43 14.37 15.45
CA VAL A 3 25.82 13.27 16.21
C VAL A 3 26.31 11.94 15.58
N ARG A 4 26.71 10.96 16.42
CA ARG A 4 27.20 9.65 15.94
C ARG A 4 26.32 8.54 16.48
N VAL A 5 25.69 7.79 15.61
CA VAL A 5 24.79 6.67 15.93
C VAL A 5 25.20 5.40 15.17
N ASP A 6 24.63 4.26 15.52
CA ASP A 6 24.85 3.02 14.76
C ASP A 6 24.10 3.07 13.42
N ALA A 7 22.84 3.52 13.44
CA ALA A 7 22.05 3.64 12.23
C ALA A 7 21.30 4.97 12.15
N VAL A 8 21.20 5.49 10.92
CA VAL A 8 20.30 6.59 10.58
C VAL A 8 19.16 6.05 9.73
N VAL A 9 17.94 6.34 10.11
CA VAL A 9 16.73 6.06 9.32
C VAL A 9 16.25 7.37 8.73
N VAL A 10 16.12 7.44 7.41
CA VAL A 10 15.65 8.61 6.67
C VAL A 10 14.22 8.38 6.22
N GLY A 11 13.28 9.17 6.75
CA GLY A 11 11.83 9.03 6.57
C GLY A 11 11.16 8.38 7.78
N GLY A 12 10.15 9.06 8.31
CA GLY A 12 9.33 8.64 9.45
C GLY A 12 8.01 8.00 9.06
N GLY A 13 7.91 7.44 7.86
CA GLY A 13 6.79 6.62 7.43
C GLY A 13 6.71 5.30 8.20
N HIS A 14 5.67 4.52 7.95
CA HIS A 14 5.47 3.25 8.66
C HIS A 14 6.62 2.26 8.46
N HIS A 15 7.27 2.26 7.30
CA HIS A 15 8.44 1.42 7.06
C HIS A 15 9.67 1.90 7.82
N GLY A 16 9.90 3.22 7.85
CA GLY A 16 11.00 3.81 8.62
C GLY A 16 10.86 3.55 10.12
N LEU A 17 9.66 3.73 10.67
CA LEU A 17 9.36 3.44 12.08
C LEU A 17 9.58 1.96 12.42
N VAL A 18 9.16 1.04 11.54
CA VAL A 18 9.44 -0.40 11.71
C VAL A 18 10.94 -0.68 11.65
N ALA A 19 11.67 -0.08 10.71
CA ALA A 19 13.11 -0.27 10.60
C ALA A 19 13.85 0.25 11.87
N ALA A 20 13.47 1.43 12.35
CA ALA A 20 14.03 2.01 13.57
C ALA A 20 13.79 1.10 14.79
N THR A 21 12.56 0.59 14.94
CA THR A 21 12.20 -0.36 16.01
C THR A 21 13.07 -1.61 15.97
N VAL A 22 13.17 -2.26 14.80
CA VAL A 22 13.90 -3.52 14.65
C VAL A 22 15.40 -3.37 14.94
N LEU A 23 15.99 -2.23 14.54
CA LEU A 23 17.40 -1.95 14.80
C LEU A 23 17.64 -1.62 16.29
N ALA A 24 16.74 -0.84 16.89
CA ALA A 24 16.84 -0.48 18.32
C ALA A 24 16.63 -1.71 19.22
N ASP A 25 15.66 -2.59 18.91
CA ASP A 25 15.46 -3.88 19.60
C ASP A 25 16.71 -4.78 19.53
N ALA A 26 17.51 -4.64 18.46
CA ALA A 26 18.79 -5.34 18.34
C ALA A 26 19.96 -4.64 19.07
N GLY A 27 19.69 -3.61 19.88
CA GLY A 27 20.67 -2.87 20.68
C GLY A 27 21.48 -1.86 19.89
N TRP A 28 21.04 -1.42 18.72
CA TRP A 28 21.70 -0.36 17.98
C TRP A 28 21.20 1.01 18.45
N ASP A 29 22.11 1.97 18.48
CA ASP A 29 21.79 3.39 18.66
C ASP A 29 21.22 3.92 17.34
N VAL A 30 19.94 4.33 17.34
CA VAL A 30 19.17 4.64 16.12
C VAL A 30 18.65 6.08 16.18
N CYS A 31 18.94 6.85 15.13
CA CYS A 31 18.39 8.17 14.88
C CYS A 31 17.50 8.13 13.63
N LEU A 32 16.22 8.46 13.78
CA LEU A 32 15.28 8.62 12.68
C LEU A 32 15.07 10.11 12.38
N LEU A 33 15.14 10.46 11.09
CA LEU A 33 14.98 11.83 10.59
C LEU A 33 13.76 11.90 9.68
N GLU A 34 12.75 12.67 10.08
CA GLU A 34 11.53 12.94 9.32
C GLU A 34 11.52 14.37 8.81
N ALA A 35 11.16 14.57 7.55
CA ALA A 35 11.18 15.88 6.89
C ALA A 35 10.10 16.83 7.40
N THR A 36 8.91 16.30 7.70
CA THR A 36 7.74 17.06 8.16
C THR A 36 7.73 17.20 9.68
N ASP A 37 6.76 17.92 10.21
CA ASP A 37 6.54 18.08 11.66
C ASP A 37 5.86 16.87 12.31
N ARG A 38 5.44 15.86 11.51
CA ARG A 38 4.67 14.70 11.96
C ARG A 38 5.24 13.40 11.42
N LEU A 39 5.21 12.37 12.26
CA LEU A 39 5.52 11.00 11.87
C LEU A 39 4.31 10.32 11.20
N GLY A 40 4.57 9.27 10.44
CA GLY A 40 3.54 8.39 9.88
C GLY A 40 3.52 8.33 8.34
N GLY A 41 4.08 9.32 7.63
CA GLY A 41 4.01 9.34 6.17
C GLY A 41 2.57 9.20 5.67
N ALA A 42 2.28 8.18 4.87
CA ALA A 42 0.95 7.91 4.31
C ALA A 42 -0.07 7.27 5.30
N ILE A 43 0.15 7.35 6.62
CA ILE A 43 -0.80 6.92 7.66
C ILE A 43 -1.12 8.07 8.62
N ARG A 44 -1.80 9.11 8.11
CA ARG A 44 -2.16 10.31 8.87
C ARG A 44 -3.66 10.59 8.80
N SER A 45 -4.17 11.27 9.85
CA SER A 45 -5.56 11.73 9.95
C SER A 45 -5.60 13.20 10.32
N GLU A 46 -6.66 13.89 9.93
CA GLU A 46 -6.93 15.28 10.27
C GLU A 46 -8.40 15.52 10.61
N ALA A 47 -8.66 16.64 11.27
CA ALA A 47 -10.00 17.16 11.45
C ALA A 47 -10.49 17.77 10.12
N LEU A 48 -11.50 17.18 9.50
CA LEU A 48 -12.13 17.70 8.28
C LEU A 48 -13.15 18.82 8.60
N HIS A 49 -13.86 18.66 9.69
CA HIS A 49 -14.88 19.56 10.22
C HIS A 49 -14.94 19.37 11.75
N PRO A 50 -15.44 20.30 12.56
CA PRO A 50 -15.58 20.10 14.00
C PRO A 50 -16.25 18.77 14.35
N GLY A 51 -15.51 17.89 15.07
CA GLY A 51 -15.95 16.55 15.43
C GLY A 51 -15.79 15.47 14.35
N PHE A 52 -15.30 15.79 13.14
CA PHE A 52 -15.11 14.85 12.05
C PHE A 52 -13.63 14.59 11.80
N VAL A 53 -13.24 13.32 11.81
CA VAL A 53 -11.87 12.86 11.53
C VAL A 53 -11.85 12.16 10.19
N THR A 54 -10.99 12.61 9.28
CA THR A 54 -10.70 11.95 8.00
C THR A 54 -9.28 11.41 7.97
N ASP A 55 -9.09 10.29 7.26
CA ASP A 55 -7.76 9.77 6.95
C ASP A 55 -7.29 10.39 5.64
N LEU A 56 -6.11 11.00 5.64
CA LEU A 56 -5.60 11.72 4.46
C LEU A 56 -5.19 10.77 3.33
N TYR A 57 -4.72 9.57 3.66
CA TYR A 57 -4.19 8.61 2.70
C TYR A 57 -4.81 7.23 2.91
N SER A 58 -4.05 6.27 3.43
CA SER A 58 -4.55 4.92 3.73
C SER A 58 -5.56 4.94 4.89
N ALA A 59 -6.56 4.06 4.84
CA ALA A 59 -7.64 4.03 5.83
C ALA A 59 -8.00 2.61 6.29
N PHE A 60 -8.01 1.62 5.38
CA PHE A 60 -8.31 0.22 5.69
C PHE A 60 -7.04 -0.63 5.66
N TYR A 61 -6.89 -1.54 6.62
CA TYR A 61 -5.61 -2.15 6.96
C TYR A 61 -5.59 -3.69 6.97
N PRO A 62 -6.13 -4.39 5.95
CA PRO A 62 -6.10 -5.86 5.90
C PRO A 62 -4.68 -6.42 5.88
N LEU A 63 -3.78 -5.83 5.08
CA LEU A 63 -2.38 -6.25 5.01
C LEU A 63 -1.62 -5.98 6.31
N THR A 64 -1.97 -4.92 7.05
CA THR A 64 -1.37 -4.59 8.35
C THR A 64 -1.64 -5.67 9.38
N VAL A 65 -2.92 -6.04 9.52
CA VAL A 65 -3.34 -7.07 10.48
C VAL A 65 -2.87 -8.47 10.06
N ALA A 66 -2.79 -8.75 8.76
CA ALA A 66 -2.25 -10.01 8.25
C ALA A 66 -0.71 -10.08 8.30
N SER A 67 -0.01 -8.93 8.38
CA SER A 67 1.45 -8.87 8.37
C SER A 67 2.08 -9.50 9.60
N PRO A 68 2.92 -10.53 9.45
CA PRO A 68 3.68 -11.07 10.59
C PRO A 68 4.64 -10.04 11.19
N VAL A 69 5.10 -9.07 10.40
CA VAL A 69 5.98 -7.99 10.85
C VAL A 69 5.27 -7.09 11.84
N LEU A 70 4.10 -6.54 11.44
CA LEU A 70 3.37 -5.60 12.30
C LEU A 70 2.75 -6.29 13.52
N ARG A 71 2.32 -7.53 13.39
CA ARG A 71 1.88 -8.33 14.54
C ARG A 71 2.98 -8.55 15.58
N SER A 72 4.23 -8.74 15.15
CA SER A 72 5.35 -8.93 16.07
C SER A 72 5.75 -7.66 16.85
N LEU A 73 5.22 -6.50 16.49
CA LEU A 73 5.46 -5.24 17.21
C LEU A 73 4.51 -5.00 18.38
N GLU A 74 3.46 -5.81 18.52
CA GLU A 74 2.48 -5.76 19.63
C GLU A 74 1.91 -4.34 19.84
N LEU A 75 1.47 -3.69 18.74
CA LEU A 75 1.07 -2.29 18.72
C LEU A 75 -0.15 -1.97 19.61
N GLU A 76 -0.94 -2.97 19.96
CA GLU A 76 -2.05 -2.88 20.91
C GLU A 76 -1.54 -2.47 22.30
N SER A 77 -0.39 -2.97 22.75
CA SER A 77 0.27 -2.55 24.00
C SER A 77 0.79 -1.09 23.93
N HIS A 78 0.89 -0.54 22.72
CA HIS A 78 1.23 0.86 22.45
C HIS A 78 0.00 1.71 22.10
N GLY A 79 -1.22 1.25 22.46
CA GLY A 79 -2.47 2.01 22.41
C GLY A 79 -3.19 1.96 21.06
N LEU A 80 -2.84 1.03 20.16
CA LEU A 80 -3.61 0.77 18.95
C LEU A 80 -4.86 -0.05 19.31
N ARG A 81 -5.99 0.31 18.72
CA ARG A 81 -7.23 -0.49 18.76
C ARG A 81 -7.82 -0.55 17.37
N TRP A 82 -8.40 -1.69 17.02
CA TRP A 82 -9.03 -1.92 15.73
C TRP A 82 -10.55 -1.89 15.83
N SER A 83 -11.19 -1.43 14.78
CA SER A 83 -12.64 -1.49 14.57
C SER A 83 -12.95 -2.02 13.18
N HIS A 84 -14.14 -2.60 13.03
CA HIS A 84 -14.64 -3.18 11.78
C HIS A 84 -16.05 -2.67 11.50
N ALA A 85 -16.35 -2.46 10.23
CA ALA A 85 -17.73 -2.22 9.79
C ALA A 85 -18.57 -3.50 9.91
N PRO A 86 -19.90 -3.41 9.98
CA PRO A 86 -20.79 -4.59 10.00
C PRO A 86 -20.58 -5.55 8.83
N THR A 87 -20.31 -5.01 7.63
CA THR A 87 -19.88 -5.77 6.46
C THR A 87 -18.60 -5.20 5.89
N VAL A 88 -17.78 -6.05 5.25
CA VAL A 88 -16.44 -5.64 4.81
C VAL A 88 -16.52 -4.70 3.62
N LEU A 89 -17.23 -5.14 2.56
CA LEU A 89 -17.26 -4.44 1.28
C LEU A 89 -18.59 -4.64 0.57
N ALA A 90 -19.05 -3.61 -0.13
CA ALA A 90 -20.18 -3.69 -1.05
C ALA A 90 -19.82 -3.13 -2.42
N HIS A 91 -20.40 -3.72 -3.48
CA HIS A 91 -20.24 -3.26 -4.84
C HIS A 91 -21.60 -3.19 -5.54
N PRO A 92 -22.31 -2.04 -5.50
CA PRO A 92 -23.46 -1.81 -6.33
C PRO A 92 -23.01 -1.64 -7.79
N PRO A 93 -23.48 -2.48 -8.73
CA PRO A 93 -22.97 -2.48 -10.11
C PRO A 93 -23.41 -1.28 -10.95
N ARG A 94 -24.60 -0.73 -10.67
CA ARG A 94 -25.19 0.39 -11.41
C ARG A 94 -26.05 1.26 -10.50
N PRO A 95 -26.33 2.53 -10.89
CA PRO A 95 -27.14 3.47 -10.08
C PRO A 95 -28.58 3.00 -9.80
N ASP A 96 -29.14 2.19 -10.72
CA ASP A 96 -30.50 1.63 -10.63
C ASP A 96 -30.56 0.25 -9.96
N SER A 97 -29.43 -0.28 -9.52
CA SER A 97 -29.37 -1.59 -8.88
C SER A 97 -30.11 -1.60 -7.54
N ALA A 98 -31.00 -2.58 -7.36
CA ALA A 98 -31.70 -2.76 -6.10
C ALA A 98 -30.83 -3.41 -5.01
N VAL A 99 -29.82 -4.20 -5.40
CA VAL A 99 -28.95 -4.97 -4.49
C VAL A 99 -27.49 -4.84 -4.94
N ALA A 100 -26.58 -4.75 -3.99
CA ALA A 100 -25.15 -4.79 -4.21
C ALA A 100 -24.60 -6.22 -4.08
N ALA A 101 -23.48 -6.50 -4.73
CA ALA A 101 -22.63 -7.63 -4.34
C ALA A 101 -21.96 -7.30 -3.00
N VAL A 102 -22.10 -8.15 -1.99
CA VAL A 102 -21.61 -7.88 -0.64
C VAL A 102 -20.62 -8.95 -0.22
N LEU A 103 -19.49 -8.51 0.33
CA LEU A 103 -18.49 -9.32 0.97
C LEU A 103 -18.65 -9.17 2.49
N HIS A 104 -19.10 -10.25 3.13
CA HIS A 104 -19.31 -10.31 4.57
C HIS A 104 -18.05 -10.79 5.30
N HIS A 105 -18.01 -10.64 6.62
CA HIS A 105 -16.97 -11.25 7.44
C HIS A 105 -17.07 -12.77 7.44
N ASN A 106 -18.30 -13.30 7.48
CA ASN A 106 -18.55 -14.72 7.39
C ASN A 106 -18.58 -15.17 5.91
N PRO A 107 -17.75 -16.14 5.51
CA PRO A 107 -17.74 -16.69 4.15
C PRO A 107 -19.07 -17.29 3.68
N GLU A 108 -19.82 -17.90 4.59
CA GLU A 108 -21.12 -18.53 4.32
C GLU A 108 -22.17 -17.47 3.92
N ASP A 109 -22.15 -16.28 4.56
CA ASP A 109 -23.06 -15.18 4.21
C ASP A 109 -22.71 -14.60 2.84
N THR A 110 -21.41 -14.46 2.52
CA THR A 110 -20.97 -14.06 1.18
C THR A 110 -21.41 -15.09 0.15
N ALA A 111 -21.18 -16.39 0.41
CA ALA A 111 -21.58 -17.47 -0.48
C ALA A 111 -23.09 -17.52 -0.70
N ALA A 112 -23.90 -17.33 0.35
CA ALA A 112 -25.36 -17.27 0.24
C ALA A 112 -25.82 -16.07 -0.61
N GLY A 113 -25.13 -14.92 -0.50
CA GLY A 113 -25.36 -13.75 -1.35
C GLY A 113 -25.12 -14.04 -2.83
N LEU A 114 -23.99 -14.66 -3.16
CA LEU A 114 -23.62 -15.03 -4.52
C LEU A 114 -24.55 -16.13 -5.10
N ALA A 115 -24.96 -17.07 -4.28
CA ALA A 115 -25.86 -18.16 -4.69
C ALA A 115 -27.27 -17.68 -5.11
N ARG A 116 -27.69 -16.49 -4.69
CA ARG A 116 -28.97 -15.89 -5.12
C ARG A 116 -28.99 -15.58 -6.61
N GLU A 117 -27.82 -15.18 -7.17
CA GLU A 117 -27.69 -14.92 -8.60
C GLU A 117 -27.43 -16.21 -9.37
N HIS A 118 -26.52 -17.07 -8.88
CA HIS A 118 -26.24 -18.36 -9.46
C HIS A 118 -25.84 -19.39 -8.39
N PRO A 119 -26.59 -20.49 -8.20
CA PRO A 119 -26.36 -21.45 -7.10
C PRO A 119 -24.94 -22.00 -7.01
N ALA A 120 -24.25 -22.22 -8.14
CA ALA A 120 -22.88 -22.72 -8.15
C ALA A 120 -21.86 -21.73 -7.60
N ASP A 121 -22.14 -20.43 -7.59
CA ASP A 121 -21.18 -19.40 -7.20
C ASP A 121 -20.95 -19.38 -5.69
N GLY A 122 -21.95 -19.74 -4.89
CA GLY A 122 -21.79 -19.93 -3.46
C GLY A 122 -20.77 -21.01 -3.13
N ALA A 123 -20.91 -22.18 -3.77
CA ALA A 123 -19.96 -23.28 -3.61
C ALA A 123 -18.54 -22.93 -4.10
N ALA A 124 -18.48 -22.21 -5.24
CA ALA A 124 -17.19 -21.72 -5.78
C ALA A 124 -16.49 -20.77 -4.83
N TRP A 125 -17.23 -19.87 -4.18
CA TRP A 125 -16.67 -18.96 -3.17
C TRP A 125 -16.11 -19.68 -1.97
N LEU A 126 -16.88 -20.62 -1.39
CA LEU A 126 -16.42 -21.40 -0.22
C LEU A 126 -15.17 -22.22 -0.55
N LYS A 127 -15.13 -22.80 -1.77
CA LYS A 127 -13.92 -23.47 -2.25
C LYS A 127 -12.73 -22.53 -2.36
N LEU A 128 -12.91 -21.32 -2.85
CA LEU A 128 -11.85 -20.31 -2.95
C LEU A 128 -11.30 -19.95 -1.57
N VAL A 129 -12.17 -19.82 -0.56
CA VAL A 129 -11.79 -19.58 0.83
C VAL A 129 -11.05 -20.79 1.44
N GLU A 130 -11.49 -22.03 1.14
CA GLU A 130 -10.77 -23.23 1.59
C GLU A 130 -9.37 -23.30 0.96
N ASP A 131 -9.25 -23.04 -0.32
CA ASP A 131 -7.97 -23.04 -1.02
C ASP A 131 -7.05 -21.93 -0.47
N TRP A 132 -7.60 -20.74 -0.14
CA TRP A 132 -6.87 -19.69 0.57
C TRP A 132 -6.33 -20.17 1.91
N ARG A 133 -7.15 -20.76 2.77
CA ARG A 133 -6.73 -21.26 4.08
C ARG A 133 -5.56 -22.24 3.99
N ARG A 134 -5.50 -23.04 2.92
CA ARG A 134 -4.40 -23.99 2.66
C ARG A 134 -3.09 -23.32 2.28
N VAL A 135 -3.14 -22.22 1.50
CA VAL A 135 -1.95 -21.57 0.94
C VAL A 135 -1.56 -20.29 1.66
N ARG A 136 -2.42 -19.71 2.49
CA ARG A 136 -2.27 -18.42 3.17
C ARG A 136 -0.90 -18.22 3.81
N GLU A 137 -0.54 -19.09 4.73
CA GLU A 137 0.69 -18.94 5.52
C GLU A 137 1.96 -18.96 4.65
N PRO A 138 2.20 -19.98 3.80
CA PRO A 138 3.38 -19.99 2.95
C PRO A 138 3.35 -18.89 1.88
N LEU A 139 2.18 -18.45 1.42
CA LEU A 139 2.05 -17.34 0.47
C LEU A 139 2.43 -16.00 1.11
N LEU A 140 1.84 -15.65 2.27
CA LEU A 140 2.19 -14.43 3.00
C LEU A 140 3.66 -14.43 3.43
N ARG A 141 4.20 -15.59 3.84
CA ARG A 141 5.62 -15.73 4.12
C ARG A 141 6.48 -15.47 2.88
N SER A 142 6.05 -15.90 1.69
CA SER A 142 6.75 -15.60 0.44
C SER A 142 6.72 -14.11 0.14
N LEU A 143 5.56 -13.48 0.31
CA LEU A 143 5.35 -12.06 0.04
C LEU A 143 6.22 -11.17 0.95
N PHE A 144 6.30 -11.49 2.24
CA PHE A 144 6.99 -10.67 3.24
C PHE A 144 8.45 -11.11 3.51
N THR A 145 9.04 -11.90 2.61
CA THR A 145 10.45 -12.32 2.69
C THR A 145 11.25 -11.70 1.54
N ALA A 146 12.53 -11.36 1.79
CA ALA A 146 13.41 -10.83 0.75
C ALA A 146 13.49 -11.77 -0.46
N PHE A 147 13.49 -11.20 -1.65
CA PHE A 147 13.57 -11.97 -2.90
C PHE A 147 14.97 -12.56 -3.12
N PRO A 148 15.13 -13.80 -3.66
CA PRO A 148 14.09 -14.78 -3.90
C PRO A 148 13.63 -15.46 -2.59
N PRO A 149 12.32 -15.60 -2.36
CA PRO A 149 11.81 -16.34 -1.20
C PRO A 149 12.06 -17.85 -1.42
N VAL A 150 12.60 -18.53 -0.42
CA VAL A 150 12.89 -19.98 -0.49
C VAL A 150 11.89 -20.79 0.33
N ARG A 151 11.68 -20.39 1.59
CA ARG A 151 10.88 -21.15 2.55
C ARG A 151 9.39 -21.17 2.22
N GLY A 152 8.86 -20.05 1.72
CA GLY A 152 7.45 -19.97 1.33
C GLY A 152 7.11 -20.88 0.15
N PRO A 153 7.79 -20.76 -1.01
CA PRO A 153 7.60 -21.68 -2.15
C PRO A 153 7.84 -23.15 -1.80
N ALA A 154 8.83 -23.48 -0.96
CA ALA A 154 9.02 -24.84 -0.48
C ALA A 154 7.84 -25.33 0.35
N GLY A 155 7.24 -24.48 1.18
CA GLY A 155 6.00 -24.77 1.91
C GLY A 155 4.81 -25.00 0.98
N LEU A 156 4.63 -24.14 -0.04
CA LEU A 156 3.60 -24.31 -1.08
C LEU A 156 3.78 -25.61 -1.86
N LEU A 157 5.01 -25.93 -2.28
CA LEU A 157 5.30 -27.18 -2.99
C LEU A 157 4.97 -28.39 -2.13
N ARG A 158 5.27 -28.36 -0.84
CA ARG A 158 4.95 -29.46 0.10
C ARG A 158 3.45 -29.64 0.27
N SER A 159 2.68 -28.54 0.34
CA SER A 159 1.22 -28.61 0.55
C SER A 159 0.43 -28.90 -0.73
N LEU A 160 0.91 -28.49 -1.90
CA LEU A 160 0.18 -28.57 -3.16
C LEU A 160 0.72 -29.64 -4.13
N GLY A 161 1.96 -30.09 -3.94
CA GLY A 161 2.69 -30.89 -4.91
C GLY A 161 2.99 -30.15 -6.21
N THR A 162 3.74 -30.79 -7.13
CA THR A 162 4.19 -30.18 -8.39
C THR A 162 3.00 -29.71 -9.28
N GLY A 163 1.99 -30.57 -9.43
CA GLY A 163 0.79 -30.21 -10.23
C GLY A 163 -0.02 -29.06 -9.63
N GLY A 164 -0.12 -29.01 -8.30
CA GLY A 164 -0.76 -27.90 -7.58
C GLY A 164 0.00 -26.59 -7.73
N MET A 165 1.34 -26.64 -7.68
CA MET A 165 2.19 -25.46 -7.90
C MET A 165 2.03 -24.88 -9.30
N LEU A 166 1.94 -25.70 -10.35
CA LEU A 166 1.68 -25.23 -11.72
C LEU A 166 0.30 -24.58 -11.84
N ARG A 167 -0.73 -25.17 -11.21
CA ARG A 167 -2.07 -24.55 -11.18
C ARG A 167 -2.08 -23.23 -10.42
N LEU A 168 -1.41 -23.16 -9.27
CA LEU A 168 -1.28 -21.92 -8.52
C LEU A 168 -0.51 -20.86 -9.32
N ALA A 169 0.60 -21.21 -9.97
CA ALA A 169 1.35 -20.27 -10.80
C ALA A 169 0.49 -19.71 -11.94
N ARG A 170 -0.25 -20.58 -12.66
CA ARG A 170 -1.22 -20.13 -13.69
C ARG A 170 -2.29 -19.23 -13.09
N PHE A 171 -2.86 -19.61 -11.94
CA PHE A 171 -3.90 -18.85 -11.25
C PHE A 171 -3.43 -17.44 -10.90
N LEU A 172 -2.21 -17.31 -10.36
CA LEU A 172 -1.60 -16.01 -10.02
C LEU A 172 -1.28 -15.14 -11.25
N MET A 173 -1.16 -15.74 -12.43
CA MET A 173 -0.93 -15.00 -13.68
C MET A 173 -2.23 -14.54 -14.35
N LEU A 174 -3.40 -15.01 -13.91
CA LEU A 174 -4.67 -14.65 -14.55
C LEU A 174 -4.98 -13.15 -14.42
N PRO A 175 -5.51 -12.52 -15.49
CA PRO A 175 -6.24 -11.28 -15.38
C PRO A 175 -7.46 -11.42 -14.46
N ALA A 176 -7.82 -10.38 -13.71
CA ALA A 176 -8.93 -10.44 -12.75
C ALA A 176 -10.26 -10.80 -13.40
N ARG A 177 -10.54 -10.22 -14.58
CA ARG A 177 -11.74 -10.56 -15.36
C ARG A 177 -11.75 -12.04 -15.76
N ARG A 178 -10.64 -12.54 -16.28
CA ARG A 178 -10.54 -13.96 -16.68
C ARG A 178 -10.65 -14.89 -15.47
N MET A 179 -10.02 -14.55 -14.36
CA MET A 179 -10.16 -15.28 -13.10
C MET A 179 -11.62 -15.35 -12.65
N GLY A 180 -12.32 -14.20 -12.65
CA GLY A 180 -13.74 -14.14 -12.32
C GLY A 180 -14.62 -15.00 -13.23
N GLN A 181 -14.37 -14.97 -14.55
CA GLN A 181 -15.11 -15.79 -15.54
C GLN A 181 -14.87 -17.30 -15.39
N GLU A 182 -13.68 -17.72 -14.95
CA GLU A 182 -13.38 -19.13 -14.68
C GLU A 182 -14.04 -19.62 -13.38
N LEU A 183 -14.18 -18.74 -12.38
CA LEU A 183 -14.67 -19.08 -11.05
C LEU A 183 -16.20 -18.94 -10.91
N PHE A 184 -16.79 -17.91 -11.51
CA PHE A 184 -18.18 -17.51 -11.26
C PHE A 184 -19.01 -17.41 -12.53
N ARG A 185 -20.28 -17.84 -12.42
CA ARG A 185 -21.29 -17.75 -13.49
C ARG A 185 -22.03 -16.42 -13.45
N GLY A 186 -22.43 -15.98 -12.26
CA GLY A 186 -23.07 -14.70 -12.00
C GLY A 186 -22.08 -13.52 -12.01
N ALA A 187 -22.59 -12.30 -12.01
CA ALA A 187 -21.81 -11.08 -12.03
C ALA A 187 -21.24 -10.73 -10.63
N ALA A 188 -21.96 -11.01 -9.56
CA ALA A 188 -21.61 -10.57 -8.21
C ALA A 188 -20.21 -11.05 -7.78
N GLY A 189 -19.88 -12.34 -7.94
CA GLY A 189 -18.56 -12.88 -7.60
C GLY A 189 -17.43 -12.26 -8.45
N ARG A 190 -17.70 -12.01 -9.74
CA ARG A 190 -16.75 -11.33 -10.64
C ARG A 190 -16.51 -9.89 -10.24
N LEU A 191 -17.56 -9.15 -9.84
CA LEU A 191 -17.44 -7.77 -9.35
C LEU A 191 -16.61 -7.68 -8.08
N LEU A 192 -16.80 -8.60 -7.12
CA LEU A 192 -15.98 -8.64 -5.91
C LEU A 192 -14.50 -8.87 -6.22
N LEU A 193 -14.14 -9.72 -7.18
CA LEU A 193 -12.75 -9.90 -7.59
C LEU A 193 -12.19 -8.71 -8.36
N CYS A 194 -12.90 -8.25 -9.40
CA CYS A 194 -12.43 -7.16 -10.25
C CYS A 194 -12.31 -5.84 -9.48
N GLY A 195 -13.29 -5.50 -8.63
CA GLY A 195 -13.23 -4.31 -7.80
C GLY A 195 -12.05 -4.33 -6.82
N ASN A 196 -11.78 -5.48 -6.19
CA ASN A 196 -10.60 -5.62 -5.32
C ASN A 196 -9.28 -5.54 -6.11
N ALA A 197 -9.24 -5.99 -7.38
CA ALA A 197 -8.05 -5.87 -8.22
C ALA A 197 -7.67 -4.40 -8.49
N LEU A 198 -8.67 -3.52 -8.61
CA LEU A 198 -8.49 -2.09 -8.86
C LEU A 198 -8.03 -1.26 -7.63
N HIS A 199 -7.72 -1.91 -6.50
CA HIS A 199 -6.90 -1.30 -5.45
C HIS A 199 -5.40 -1.16 -5.86
N SER A 200 -5.03 -1.69 -7.02
CA SER A 200 -3.72 -1.49 -7.66
C SER A 200 -3.90 -0.75 -9.00
N ASP A 201 -2.81 -0.25 -9.56
CA ASP A 201 -2.79 0.40 -10.87
C ASP A 201 -2.71 -0.58 -12.06
N ILE A 202 -3.13 -1.84 -11.85
CA ILE A 202 -3.10 -2.88 -12.87
C ILE A 202 -4.50 -2.99 -13.49
N PRO A 203 -4.65 -2.80 -14.82
CA PRO A 203 -5.91 -3.03 -15.51
C PRO A 203 -6.46 -4.45 -15.26
N ILE A 204 -7.78 -4.59 -15.12
CA ILE A 204 -8.41 -5.91 -14.82
C ILE A 204 -8.18 -6.97 -15.90
N ASP A 205 -7.78 -6.56 -17.09
CA ASP A 205 -7.44 -7.45 -18.23
C ASP A 205 -5.93 -7.71 -18.34
N ALA A 206 -5.10 -7.08 -17.50
CA ALA A 206 -3.66 -7.30 -17.48
C ALA A 206 -3.28 -8.55 -16.66
N PRO A 207 -2.24 -9.32 -17.10
CA PRO A 207 -1.75 -10.47 -16.35
C PRO A 207 -1.37 -10.12 -14.91
N GLY A 208 -1.76 -10.98 -13.96
CA GLY A 208 -1.45 -10.83 -12.54
C GLY A 208 -2.41 -9.93 -11.77
N SER A 209 -3.29 -9.15 -12.43
CA SER A 209 -4.30 -8.34 -11.73
C SER A 209 -5.24 -9.19 -10.86
N GLY A 210 -5.56 -10.41 -11.30
CA GLY A 210 -6.36 -11.36 -10.52
C GLY A 210 -5.73 -11.72 -9.17
N THR A 211 -4.41 -11.73 -9.07
CA THR A 211 -3.72 -11.98 -7.79
C THR A 211 -4.07 -10.92 -6.75
N PHE A 212 -4.09 -9.64 -7.12
CA PHE A 212 -4.46 -8.56 -6.20
C PHE A 212 -5.93 -8.66 -5.80
N GLY A 213 -6.84 -8.90 -6.77
CA GLY A 213 -8.26 -9.08 -6.50
C GLY A 213 -8.54 -10.25 -5.56
N TRP A 214 -7.93 -11.40 -5.85
CA TRP A 214 -8.04 -12.60 -5.01
C TRP A 214 -7.44 -12.39 -3.62
N LEU A 215 -6.22 -11.85 -3.53
CA LEU A 215 -5.54 -11.62 -2.25
C LEU A 215 -6.38 -10.72 -1.34
N LEU A 216 -6.87 -9.58 -1.83
CA LEU A 216 -7.67 -8.66 -1.03
C LEU A 216 -9.03 -9.26 -0.66
N ALA A 217 -9.72 -9.94 -1.60
CA ALA A 217 -10.98 -10.62 -1.30
C ALA A 217 -10.80 -11.72 -0.23
N MET A 218 -9.69 -12.45 -0.27
CA MET A 218 -9.41 -13.49 0.73
C MET A 218 -8.96 -12.90 2.06
N LEU A 219 -8.19 -11.82 2.08
CA LEU A 219 -7.88 -11.08 3.31
C LEU A 219 -9.15 -10.50 3.95
N ALA A 220 -10.09 -10.02 3.14
CA ALA A 220 -11.38 -9.55 3.60
C ALA A 220 -12.18 -10.65 4.34
N GLN A 221 -12.10 -11.91 3.86
CA GLN A 221 -12.72 -13.07 4.51
C GLN A 221 -11.96 -13.56 5.74
N ASP A 222 -10.68 -13.25 5.84
CA ASP A 222 -9.78 -13.76 6.87
C ASP A 222 -9.67 -12.82 8.07
N VAL A 223 -9.42 -11.53 7.80
CA VAL A 223 -9.19 -10.50 8.82
C VAL A 223 -10.12 -9.29 8.68
N GLY A 224 -10.96 -9.25 7.64
CA GLY A 224 -11.77 -8.09 7.31
C GLY A 224 -10.94 -6.92 6.78
N PHE A 225 -11.58 -5.75 6.71
CA PHE A 225 -10.92 -4.47 6.43
C PHE A 225 -10.98 -3.57 7.67
N PRO A 226 -10.13 -3.85 8.68
CA PRO A 226 -10.11 -3.08 9.92
C PRO A 226 -9.61 -1.66 9.73
N VAL A 227 -10.05 -0.77 10.63
CA VAL A 227 -9.57 0.61 10.73
C VAL A 227 -9.07 0.88 12.15
N PRO A 228 -8.03 1.73 12.35
CA PRO A 228 -7.65 2.18 13.68
C PRO A 228 -8.73 3.06 14.29
N VAL A 229 -9.15 2.77 15.52
CA VAL A 229 -10.12 3.59 16.24
C VAL A 229 -9.58 5.00 16.45
N GLY A 230 -10.31 5.99 15.97
CA GLY A 230 -9.92 7.41 16.01
C GLY A 230 -8.99 7.86 14.89
N GLY A 231 -8.73 7.01 13.88
CA GLY A 231 -8.02 7.40 12.66
C GLY A 231 -6.69 6.70 12.41
N ALA A 232 -6.24 6.73 11.15
CA ALA A 232 -4.95 6.21 10.70
C ALA A 232 -3.78 6.73 11.53
N GLY A 233 -3.83 7.99 11.98
CA GLY A 233 -2.82 8.60 12.85
C GLY A 233 -2.61 7.87 14.18
N LYS A 234 -3.59 7.07 14.65
CA LYS A 234 -3.43 6.22 15.85
C LYS A 234 -2.46 5.06 15.59
N LEU A 235 -2.45 4.51 14.37
CA LEU A 235 -1.46 3.52 13.95
C LEU A 235 -0.06 4.15 13.89
N ALA A 236 0.08 5.34 13.30
CA ALA A 236 1.34 6.07 13.27
C ALA A 236 1.87 6.35 14.69
N GLY A 237 0.99 6.83 15.57
CA GLY A 237 1.35 7.09 16.97
C GLY A 237 1.74 5.82 17.74
N ALA A 238 1.10 4.67 17.49
CA ALA A 238 1.47 3.41 18.11
C ALA A 238 2.86 2.93 17.63
N LEU A 239 3.14 3.04 16.33
CA LEU A 239 4.46 2.73 15.76
C LEU A 239 5.56 3.64 16.33
N ALA A 240 5.30 4.94 16.44
CA ALA A 240 6.25 5.89 17.02
C ALA A 240 6.56 5.53 18.50
N ARG A 241 5.53 5.35 19.33
CA ARG A 241 5.71 4.93 20.75
C ARG A 241 6.46 3.60 20.87
N ARG A 242 6.20 2.65 19.96
CA ARG A 242 6.93 1.37 19.94
C ARG A 242 8.40 1.55 19.60
N ALA A 243 8.73 2.43 18.66
CA ALA A 243 10.11 2.75 18.29
C ALA A 243 10.85 3.46 19.44
N GLU A 244 10.20 4.44 20.08
CA GLU A 244 10.75 5.14 21.27
C GLU A 244 10.96 4.18 22.44
N ALA A 245 10.01 3.28 22.69
CA ALA A 245 10.14 2.24 23.73
C ALA A 245 11.30 1.27 23.47
N ALA A 246 11.68 1.06 22.21
CA ALA A 246 12.88 0.32 21.83
C ALA A 246 14.18 1.12 22.00
N GLY A 247 14.09 2.44 22.21
CA GLY A 247 15.24 3.33 22.38
C GLY A 247 15.63 4.13 21.13
N ALA A 248 14.82 4.11 20.06
CA ALA A 248 15.07 4.92 18.87
C ALA A 248 14.80 6.41 19.16
N GLN A 249 15.66 7.28 18.65
CA GLN A 249 15.51 8.74 18.71
C GLN A 249 14.80 9.23 17.45
N LEU A 250 13.62 9.85 17.61
CA LEU A 250 12.78 10.30 16.50
C LEU A 250 12.84 11.83 16.39
N HIS A 251 13.27 12.34 15.24
CA HIS A 251 13.42 13.78 14.98
C HIS A 251 12.58 14.19 13.78
N THR A 252 11.60 15.07 14.01
CA THR A 252 10.77 15.70 12.96
C THR A 252 11.39 17.03 12.51
N GLY A 253 10.92 17.59 11.39
CA GLY A 253 11.46 18.84 10.82
C GLY A 253 12.90 18.72 10.31
N GLN A 254 13.37 17.51 10.03
CA GLN A 254 14.74 17.21 9.62
C GLN A 254 14.79 16.64 8.19
N ARG A 255 14.42 17.47 7.21
CA ARG A 255 14.51 17.09 5.79
C ARG A 255 15.96 16.78 5.41
N VAL A 256 16.22 15.53 5.02
CA VAL A 256 17.52 15.10 4.52
C VAL A 256 17.72 15.62 3.10
N GLU A 257 18.87 16.25 2.87
CA GLU A 257 19.27 16.78 1.55
C GLU A 257 20.40 16.00 0.91
N ARG A 258 21.18 15.26 1.70
CA ARG A 258 22.33 14.52 1.20
C ARG A 258 22.68 13.33 2.07
N ILE A 259 23.04 12.24 1.39
CA ILE A 259 23.70 11.07 1.98
C ILE A 259 25.13 11.05 1.45
N GLU A 260 26.10 11.27 2.34
CA GLU A 260 27.51 11.32 1.98
C GLU A 260 28.10 9.92 1.96
N VAL A 261 28.83 9.63 0.89
CA VAL A 261 29.58 8.38 0.71
C VAL A 261 31.05 8.66 0.99
N ALA A 262 31.61 7.96 1.97
CA ALA A 262 33.02 8.06 2.31
C ALA A 262 33.62 6.66 2.48
N GLY A 263 34.81 6.44 1.92
CA GLY A 263 35.44 5.12 1.92
C GLY A 263 34.58 4.06 1.23
N GLY A 264 33.85 4.44 0.18
CA GLY A 264 33.00 3.55 -0.61
C GLY A 264 31.72 3.09 0.11
N ARG A 265 31.30 3.75 1.18
CA ARG A 265 30.07 3.41 1.94
C ARG A 265 29.28 4.65 2.35
N ALA A 266 27.98 4.50 2.55
CA ALA A 266 27.17 5.54 3.18
C ALA A 266 27.67 5.80 4.62
N ALA A 267 28.05 7.04 4.92
CA ALA A 267 28.76 7.37 6.16
C ALA A 267 28.06 8.47 6.96
N ARG A 268 27.47 9.45 6.31
CA ARG A 268 26.83 10.60 6.97
C ARG A 268 25.56 11.00 6.24
N VAL A 269 24.63 11.55 7.01
CA VAL A 269 23.38 12.13 6.51
C VAL A 269 23.33 13.58 6.94
N ARG A 270 23.01 14.47 5.99
CA ARG A 270 22.92 15.91 6.22
C ARG A 270 21.51 16.40 5.96
N THR A 271 20.99 17.23 6.87
CA THR A 271 19.65 17.83 6.74
C THR A 271 19.72 19.30 6.30
N ALA A 272 18.62 19.81 5.74
CA ALA A 272 18.43 21.21 5.38
C ALA A 272 18.61 22.16 6.57
N ALA A 273 18.27 21.71 7.77
CA ALA A 273 18.47 22.46 9.03
C ALA A 273 19.94 22.48 9.50
N GLY A 274 20.87 21.89 8.74
CA GLY A 274 22.31 21.87 9.06
C GLY A 274 22.73 20.77 10.03
N LEU A 275 21.81 19.89 10.48
CA LEU A 275 22.17 18.73 11.30
C LEU A 275 22.96 17.74 10.43
N THR A 276 24.08 17.24 10.99
CA THR A 276 24.86 16.18 10.38
C THR A 276 24.92 14.99 11.34
N VAL A 277 24.44 13.82 10.86
CA VAL A 277 24.46 12.58 11.64
C VAL A 277 25.39 11.57 10.97
N GLN A 278 26.35 11.05 11.71
CA GLN A 278 27.28 10.02 11.25
C GLN A 278 26.71 8.63 11.57
N ALA A 279 26.50 7.81 10.56
CA ALA A 279 26.13 6.40 10.68
C ALA A 279 27.38 5.52 10.79
N ARG A 280 27.56 4.83 11.92
CA ARG A 280 28.65 3.87 12.11
C ARG A 280 28.46 2.61 11.30
N ARG A 281 27.20 2.16 11.13
CA ARG A 281 26.85 0.85 10.54
C ARG A 281 25.96 0.97 9.32
N ALA A 282 24.81 1.66 9.43
CA ALA A 282 23.81 1.65 8.36
C ALA A 282 23.08 2.98 8.20
N VAL A 283 22.66 3.25 6.96
CA VAL A 283 21.61 4.21 6.61
C VAL A 283 20.45 3.43 5.99
N ILE A 284 19.25 3.58 6.54
CA ILE A 284 18.02 3.01 6.01
C ILE A 284 17.22 4.15 5.37
N ALA A 285 16.84 4.00 4.11
CA ALA A 285 16.08 5.01 3.39
C ALA A 285 14.61 4.55 3.20
N ASP A 286 13.68 5.16 3.94
CA ASP A 286 12.23 5.05 3.70
C ASP A 286 11.80 6.15 2.74
N LEU A 287 12.36 6.14 1.54
CA LEU A 287 12.23 7.15 0.50
C LEU A 287 11.89 6.50 -0.83
N ALA A 288 11.27 7.28 -1.73
CA ALA A 288 11.13 6.89 -3.11
C ALA A 288 12.49 6.58 -3.75
N ALA A 289 12.56 5.54 -4.59
CA ALA A 289 13.83 5.14 -5.18
C ALA A 289 14.44 6.24 -6.08
N PRO A 290 13.69 6.94 -6.95
CA PRO A 290 14.25 8.07 -7.68
C PRO A 290 14.87 9.13 -6.78
N THR A 291 14.17 9.56 -5.73
CA THR A 291 14.68 10.55 -4.76
C THR A 291 15.98 10.07 -4.10
N LEU A 292 16.02 8.81 -3.65
CA LEU A 292 17.24 8.28 -3.03
C LEU A 292 18.45 8.30 -3.97
N TYR A 293 18.28 7.76 -5.17
CA TYR A 293 19.43 7.50 -6.05
C TYR A 293 19.77 8.69 -6.96
N LEU A 294 18.81 9.53 -7.35
CA LEU A 294 19.04 10.63 -8.29
C LEU A 294 19.33 11.95 -7.58
N ASP A 295 18.73 12.16 -6.38
CA ASP A 295 18.77 13.45 -5.69
C ASP A 295 19.71 13.45 -4.47
N LEU A 296 19.69 12.38 -3.65
CA LEU A 296 20.40 12.38 -2.37
C LEU A 296 21.79 11.76 -2.41
N LEU A 297 22.10 10.92 -3.40
CA LEU A 297 23.40 10.26 -3.53
C LEU A 297 24.31 10.97 -4.54
N PRO A 298 25.66 10.93 -4.32
CA PRO A 298 26.61 11.30 -5.35
C PRO A 298 26.45 10.37 -6.58
N ARG A 299 26.39 10.95 -7.77
CA ARG A 299 26.14 10.19 -9.02
C ARG A 299 27.21 9.14 -9.31
N ASP A 300 28.45 9.40 -8.90
CA ASP A 300 29.59 8.50 -9.04
C ASP A 300 29.56 7.30 -8.07
N ALA A 301 28.72 7.37 -7.03
CA ALA A 301 28.53 6.28 -6.10
C ALA A 301 27.50 5.22 -6.58
N VAL A 302 26.75 5.50 -7.66
CA VAL A 302 25.69 4.63 -8.19
C VAL A 302 26.06 4.18 -9.60
N PRO A 303 25.94 2.86 -9.93
CA PRO A 303 26.17 2.39 -11.29
C PRO A 303 25.32 3.13 -12.32
N ALA A 304 25.93 3.53 -13.45
CA ALA A 304 25.24 4.31 -14.48
C ALA A 304 24.00 3.58 -15.04
N THR A 305 24.04 2.25 -15.14
CA THR A 305 22.88 1.43 -15.56
C THR A 305 21.72 1.55 -14.61
N VAL A 306 21.95 1.63 -13.30
CA VAL A 306 20.90 1.85 -12.29
C VAL A 306 20.30 3.24 -12.45
N LEU A 307 21.12 4.29 -12.67
CA LEU A 307 20.64 5.64 -12.91
C LEU A 307 19.82 5.74 -14.21
N ASP A 308 20.22 5.02 -15.26
CA ASP A 308 19.50 4.96 -16.53
C ASP A 308 18.15 4.24 -16.39
N ASP A 309 18.10 3.16 -15.62
CA ASP A 309 16.88 2.41 -15.33
C ASP A 309 15.90 3.24 -14.47
N LEU A 310 16.42 3.98 -13.48
CA LEU A 310 15.60 4.85 -12.63
C LEU A 310 14.94 6.02 -13.39
N ARG A 311 15.53 6.49 -14.48
CA ARG A 311 14.88 7.48 -15.36
C ARG A 311 13.65 6.92 -16.08
N ARG A 312 13.54 5.60 -16.18
CA ARG A 312 12.40 4.86 -16.73
C ARG A 312 11.49 4.29 -15.64
N PHE A 313 11.77 4.64 -14.36
CA PHE A 313 10.93 4.20 -13.24
C PHE A 313 9.50 4.68 -13.46
N GLN A 314 8.57 3.74 -13.43
CA GLN A 314 7.16 4.01 -13.64
C GLN A 314 6.44 4.19 -12.30
N TRP A 315 5.93 5.39 -12.07
CA TRP A 315 5.04 5.66 -10.96
C TRP A 315 3.68 4.99 -11.21
N ASP A 316 2.96 4.67 -10.15
CA ASP A 316 1.55 4.32 -10.25
C ASP A 316 0.70 5.53 -10.67
N THR A 317 -0.56 5.28 -11.01
CA THR A 317 -1.47 6.33 -11.50
C THR A 317 -1.77 7.37 -10.41
N PRO A 318 -1.75 8.68 -10.75
CA PRO A 318 -2.06 9.74 -9.80
C PRO A 318 -3.44 9.60 -9.18
N VAL A 319 -3.55 9.89 -7.89
CA VAL A 319 -4.80 9.83 -7.14
C VAL A 319 -5.43 11.22 -7.01
N VAL A 320 -6.75 11.27 -7.19
CA VAL A 320 -7.61 12.36 -6.72
C VAL A 320 -8.52 11.79 -5.65
N LYS A 321 -8.46 12.37 -4.46
CA LYS A 321 -9.28 11.93 -3.32
C LYS A 321 -10.20 13.05 -2.86
N VAL A 322 -11.47 12.72 -2.63
CA VAL A 322 -12.47 13.63 -2.08
C VAL A 322 -12.93 13.11 -0.73
N ASN A 323 -12.94 13.99 0.26
CA ASN A 323 -13.36 13.70 1.62
C ASN A 323 -14.59 14.55 1.95
N TRP A 324 -15.59 13.96 2.62
CA TRP A 324 -16.82 14.65 3.02
C TRP A 324 -17.15 14.42 4.49
N ALA A 325 -17.59 15.49 5.15
CA ALA A 325 -18.36 15.43 6.39
C ALA A 325 -19.84 15.54 6.02
N LEU A 326 -20.66 14.61 6.48
CA LEU A 326 -22.09 14.53 6.16
C LEU A 326 -22.94 14.72 7.41
N ASP A 327 -24.10 15.38 7.27
CA ASP A 327 -25.09 15.57 8.35
C ASP A 327 -25.92 14.32 8.65
N GLY A 328 -25.75 13.25 7.86
CA GLY A 328 -26.48 12.00 8.00
C GLY A 328 -25.84 10.85 7.24
N PRO A 329 -26.45 9.64 7.29
CA PRO A 329 -25.96 8.49 6.53
C PRO A 329 -26.15 8.70 5.02
N ILE A 330 -25.30 8.04 4.21
CA ILE A 330 -25.43 8.10 2.75
C ILE A 330 -26.74 7.42 2.32
N PRO A 331 -27.57 8.08 1.49
CA PRO A 331 -28.89 7.57 1.08
C PRO A 331 -28.77 6.57 -0.10
N TRP A 332 -28.06 5.45 0.12
CA TRP A 332 -27.86 4.42 -0.90
C TRP A 332 -29.19 3.84 -1.41
N ARG A 333 -29.33 3.70 -2.74
CA ARG A 333 -30.44 2.98 -3.35
C ARG A 333 -30.32 1.47 -3.19
N ALA A 334 -29.11 0.93 -3.42
CA ALA A 334 -28.89 -0.50 -3.37
C ALA A 334 -28.85 -1.02 -1.93
N ALA A 335 -29.61 -2.06 -1.66
CA ALA A 335 -29.53 -2.77 -0.38
C ALA A 335 -28.15 -3.41 -0.18
N GLY A 336 -27.70 -3.48 1.08
CA GLY A 336 -26.42 -4.08 1.47
C GLY A 336 -25.23 -3.10 1.48
N VAL A 337 -25.39 -1.86 1.01
CA VAL A 337 -24.28 -0.90 0.96
C VAL A 337 -24.07 -0.16 2.29
N SER A 338 -25.13 0.19 2.99
CA SER A 338 -25.08 1.05 4.20
C SER A 338 -24.22 0.48 5.34
N GLY A 339 -24.12 -0.86 5.45
CA GLY A 339 -23.32 -1.53 6.48
C GLY A 339 -21.87 -1.80 6.07
N ALA A 340 -21.48 -1.50 4.84
CA ALA A 340 -20.16 -1.79 4.34
C ALA A 340 -19.15 -0.69 4.75
N GLY A 341 -17.96 -1.10 5.20
CA GLY A 341 -16.86 -0.17 5.44
C GLY A 341 -16.29 0.38 4.14
N THR A 342 -16.02 -0.50 3.18
CA THR A 342 -15.55 -0.14 1.83
C THR A 342 -16.68 -0.29 0.82
N VAL A 343 -16.75 0.64 -0.13
CA VAL A 343 -17.71 0.56 -1.23
C VAL A 343 -16.98 0.79 -2.56
N HIS A 344 -17.17 -0.11 -3.51
CA HIS A 344 -16.76 0.07 -4.89
C HIS A 344 -17.92 0.67 -5.67
N VAL A 345 -17.76 1.87 -6.21
CA VAL A 345 -18.85 2.61 -6.87
C VAL A 345 -18.50 2.94 -8.31
N GLY A 346 -19.50 2.96 -9.15
CA GLY A 346 -19.40 3.59 -10.46
C GLY A 346 -19.37 2.65 -11.66
N CYS A 347 -18.97 1.37 -11.50
CA CYS A 347 -18.68 0.52 -12.64
C CYS A 347 -19.15 -0.94 -12.48
N ASP A 348 -19.75 -1.49 -13.52
CA ASP A 348 -19.79 -2.93 -13.76
C ASP A 348 -18.45 -3.41 -14.37
N GLU A 349 -18.33 -4.72 -14.63
CA GLU A 349 -17.10 -5.35 -15.13
C GLU A 349 -16.61 -4.74 -16.45
N ASN A 350 -17.52 -4.38 -17.38
CA ASN A 350 -17.16 -3.78 -18.66
C ASN A 350 -16.75 -2.32 -18.50
N GLN A 351 -17.44 -1.58 -17.63
CA GLN A 351 -17.11 -0.20 -17.33
C GLN A 351 -15.76 -0.07 -16.61
N MET A 352 -15.40 -1.03 -15.73
CA MET A 352 -14.06 -1.10 -15.13
C MET A 352 -12.95 -1.25 -16.20
N ALA A 353 -13.20 -2.06 -17.24
CA ALA A 353 -12.25 -2.19 -18.35
C ALA A 353 -12.13 -0.91 -19.17
N HIS A 354 -13.26 -0.27 -19.49
CA HIS A 354 -13.25 1.02 -20.18
C HIS A 354 -12.54 2.10 -19.35
N TRP A 355 -12.81 2.16 -18.04
CA TRP A 355 -12.11 3.07 -17.13
C TRP A 355 -10.59 2.83 -17.14
N SER A 356 -10.15 1.59 -17.10
CA SER A 356 -8.72 1.26 -17.20
C SER A 356 -8.15 1.67 -18.57
N ALA A 357 -8.90 1.47 -19.66
CA ALA A 357 -8.48 1.88 -21.01
C ALA A 357 -8.39 3.41 -21.14
N ASP A 358 -9.31 4.17 -20.53
CA ASP A 358 -9.26 5.62 -20.48
C ASP A 358 -7.95 6.09 -19.80
N LEU A 359 -7.58 5.49 -18.66
CA LEU A 359 -6.34 5.83 -17.94
C LEU A 359 -5.08 5.55 -18.77
N GLU A 360 -5.01 4.38 -19.42
CA GLU A 360 -3.87 4.00 -20.27
C GLU A 360 -3.85 4.84 -21.57
N GLY A 361 -5.02 5.27 -22.07
CA GLY A 361 -5.18 6.14 -23.23
C GLY A 361 -5.04 7.63 -22.93
N ALA A 362 -4.54 8.03 -21.75
CA ALA A 362 -4.38 9.41 -21.30
C ALA A 362 -5.69 10.24 -21.35
N THR A 363 -6.84 9.58 -21.18
CA THR A 363 -8.16 10.22 -21.16
C THR A 363 -8.69 10.30 -19.73
N ILE A 364 -9.15 11.46 -19.28
CA ILE A 364 -9.77 11.60 -17.96
C ILE A 364 -11.15 10.91 -17.99
N PRO A 365 -11.36 9.85 -17.18
CA PRO A 365 -12.59 9.04 -17.24
C PRO A 365 -13.85 9.86 -17.01
N ARG A 366 -14.85 9.70 -17.86
CA ARG A 366 -16.15 10.38 -17.69
C ARG A 366 -16.98 9.76 -16.56
N ARG A 367 -16.84 8.45 -16.36
CA ARG A 367 -17.47 7.69 -15.26
C ARG A 367 -16.37 6.92 -14.54
N PRO A 368 -15.72 7.57 -13.55
CA PRO A 368 -14.64 6.91 -12.82
C PRO A 368 -15.16 5.77 -11.96
N PHE A 369 -14.34 4.72 -11.84
CA PHE A 369 -14.46 3.74 -10.77
C PHE A 369 -13.98 4.38 -9.48
N LEU A 370 -14.77 4.25 -8.41
CA LEU A 370 -14.45 4.82 -7.11
C LEU A 370 -14.19 3.74 -6.07
N LEU A 371 -13.13 3.94 -5.33
CA LEU A 371 -12.90 3.30 -4.04
C LEU A 371 -13.37 4.26 -2.94
N MET A 372 -14.36 3.86 -2.15
CA MET A 372 -14.99 4.70 -1.15
C MET A 372 -14.92 4.06 0.23
N GLY A 373 -14.67 4.86 1.26
CA GLY A 373 -14.68 4.45 2.65
C GLY A 373 -15.78 5.15 3.45
N GLN A 374 -16.64 4.36 4.10
CA GLN A 374 -17.62 4.84 5.06
C GLN A 374 -17.01 4.75 6.47
N MET A 375 -16.24 5.78 6.83
CA MET A 375 -15.38 5.72 8.02
C MET A 375 -16.17 5.65 9.31
N SER A 376 -17.29 6.40 9.43
CA SER A 376 -18.14 6.35 10.63
C SER A 376 -18.90 5.03 10.76
N THR A 377 -19.14 4.31 9.65
CA THR A 377 -19.70 2.95 9.67
C THR A 377 -18.68 1.95 10.22
N ALA A 378 -17.40 2.13 9.88
CA ALA A 378 -16.32 1.27 10.37
C ALA A 378 -15.86 1.63 11.80
N ASP A 379 -15.91 2.92 12.15
CA ASP A 379 -15.50 3.47 13.44
C ASP A 379 -16.41 4.64 13.84
N PRO A 380 -17.38 4.44 14.72
CA PRO A 380 -18.31 5.50 15.13
C PRO A 380 -17.65 6.73 15.78
N SER A 381 -16.40 6.64 16.21
CA SER A 381 -15.68 7.77 16.79
C SER A 381 -15.20 8.81 15.75
N ARG A 382 -15.40 8.54 14.45
CA ARG A 382 -14.95 9.42 13.35
C ARG A 382 -15.82 10.63 13.10
N SER A 383 -17.04 10.66 13.62
CA SER A 383 -17.96 11.79 13.51
C SER A 383 -18.99 11.78 14.63
N PRO A 384 -19.73 12.90 14.87
CA PRO A 384 -20.85 12.92 15.79
C PRO A 384 -21.91 11.85 15.46
N ALA A 385 -22.61 11.36 16.48
CA ALA A 385 -23.63 10.32 16.29
C ALA A 385 -24.68 10.73 15.25
N GLY A 386 -25.02 9.80 14.36
CA GLY A 386 -26.00 10.04 13.28
C GLY A 386 -25.44 10.75 12.05
N THR A 387 -24.17 11.15 12.05
CA THR A 387 -23.48 11.82 10.94
C THR A 387 -22.48 10.89 10.25
N GLY A 388 -21.78 11.34 9.18
CA GLY A 388 -20.86 10.52 8.41
C GLY A 388 -19.55 11.21 8.07
N SER A 389 -18.41 10.57 8.38
CA SER A 389 -17.10 10.87 7.77
C SER A 389 -16.85 9.86 6.67
N VAL A 390 -16.69 10.32 5.44
CA VAL A 390 -16.53 9.47 4.27
C VAL A 390 -15.49 10.04 3.32
N TRP A 391 -14.90 9.18 2.49
CA TRP A 391 -14.02 9.58 1.41
C TRP A 391 -14.23 8.69 0.19
N ALA A 392 -13.86 9.19 -0.98
CA ALA A 392 -13.68 8.39 -2.16
C ALA A 392 -12.41 8.83 -2.90
N TYR A 393 -11.77 7.90 -3.60
CA TYR A 393 -10.71 8.25 -4.53
C TYR A 393 -10.85 7.50 -5.85
N THR A 394 -10.23 8.07 -6.86
CA THR A 394 -10.05 7.50 -8.19
C THR A 394 -8.74 7.99 -8.78
N HIS A 395 -8.45 7.63 -10.02
CA HIS A 395 -7.18 7.91 -10.64
C HIS A 395 -7.30 8.83 -11.86
N LEU A 396 -6.32 9.72 -12.01
CA LEU A 396 -6.01 10.40 -13.26
C LEU A 396 -5.13 9.50 -14.14
N PRO A 397 -5.13 9.75 -15.46
CA PRO A 397 -4.16 9.11 -16.34
C PRO A 397 -2.73 9.39 -15.90
N ARG A 398 -1.84 8.46 -16.18
CA ARG A 398 -0.43 8.57 -15.83
C ARG A 398 0.20 9.83 -16.43
N GLY A 399 0.87 10.62 -15.59
CA GLY A 399 1.49 11.89 -15.99
C GLY A 399 0.55 13.10 -16.03
N VAL A 400 -0.76 12.93 -15.77
CA VAL A 400 -1.71 14.03 -15.62
C VAL A 400 -1.80 14.39 -14.14
N THR A 401 -1.26 15.54 -13.73
CA THR A 401 -1.14 15.92 -12.31
C THR A 401 -1.61 17.35 -12.03
N ASP A 402 -2.11 18.05 -13.06
CA ASP A 402 -2.55 19.43 -12.95
C ASP A 402 -3.89 19.56 -12.19
N ASP A 403 -4.05 20.70 -11.52
CA ASP A 403 -5.20 20.98 -10.67
C ASP A 403 -6.53 21.04 -11.45
N VAL A 404 -6.52 21.50 -12.70
CA VAL A 404 -7.74 21.61 -13.53
C VAL A 404 -8.29 20.21 -13.84
N SER A 405 -7.41 19.30 -14.25
CA SER A 405 -7.75 17.90 -14.48
C SER A 405 -8.24 17.19 -13.19
N ALA A 406 -7.59 17.50 -12.07
CA ALA A 406 -7.96 16.94 -10.76
C ALA A 406 -9.33 17.45 -10.29
N ASP A 407 -9.62 18.74 -10.44
CA ASP A 407 -10.91 19.33 -10.06
C ASP A 407 -12.05 18.79 -10.94
N LEU A 408 -11.85 18.70 -12.25
CA LEU A 408 -12.80 18.08 -13.17
C LEU A 408 -13.12 16.63 -12.75
N LEU A 409 -12.11 15.87 -12.37
CA LEU A 409 -12.30 14.49 -11.92
C LEU A 409 -13.02 14.45 -10.57
N ALA A 410 -12.72 15.35 -9.64
CA ALA A 410 -13.39 15.46 -8.35
C ALA A 410 -14.89 15.81 -8.49
N GLU A 411 -15.27 16.65 -9.46
CA GLU A 411 -16.68 16.91 -9.79
C GLU A 411 -17.38 15.65 -10.33
N ARG A 412 -16.68 14.85 -11.14
CA ARG A 412 -17.19 13.57 -11.63
C ARG A 412 -17.35 12.54 -10.51
N VAL A 413 -16.48 12.56 -9.50
CA VAL A 413 -16.62 11.74 -8.28
C VAL A 413 -17.91 12.06 -7.57
N ASP A 414 -18.21 13.36 -7.29
CA ASP A 414 -19.46 13.78 -6.67
C ASP A 414 -20.69 13.35 -7.49
N ALA A 415 -20.66 13.55 -8.80
CA ALA A 415 -21.75 13.16 -9.69
C ALA A 415 -22.01 11.64 -9.71
N VAL A 416 -20.94 10.84 -9.65
CA VAL A 416 -21.06 9.37 -9.55
C VAL A 416 -21.70 9.00 -8.23
N VAL A 417 -21.24 9.51 -7.09
CA VAL A 417 -21.82 9.20 -5.77
C VAL A 417 -23.30 9.62 -5.72
N GLU A 418 -23.63 10.82 -6.18
CA GLU A 418 -25.02 11.31 -6.25
C GLU A 418 -25.92 10.39 -7.09
N SER A 419 -25.39 9.82 -8.19
CA SER A 419 -26.17 8.91 -9.03
C SER A 419 -26.54 7.59 -8.34
N PHE A 420 -25.67 7.07 -7.46
CA PHE A 420 -25.90 5.85 -6.67
C PHE A 420 -26.65 6.10 -5.36
N ALA A 421 -26.56 7.32 -4.84
CA ALA A 421 -27.15 7.76 -3.56
C ALA A 421 -27.80 9.14 -3.73
N PRO A 422 -28.95 9.25 -4.39
CA PRO A 422 -29.62 10.53 -4.64
C PRO A 422 -29.93 11.30 -3.36
N GLY A 423 -29.54 12.57 -3.34
CA GLY A 423 -29.60 13.42 -2.16
C GLY A 423 -28.31 13.41 -1.32
N PHE A 424 -27.25 12.74 -1.79
CA PHE A 424 -25.94 12.77 -1.13
C PHE A 424 -25.40 14.19 -1.01
N GLY A 425 -25.44 14.96 -2.10
CA GLY A 425 -24.92 16.33 -2.13
C GLY A 425 -25.61 17.25 -1.12
N ALA A 426 -26.90 17.05 -0.86
CA ALA A 426 -27.66 17.83 0.13
C ALA A 426 -27.23 17.56 1.59
N ARG A 427 -26.51 16.46 1.86
CA ARG A 427 -26.00 16.08 3.18
C ARG A 427 -24.59 16.58 3.46
N VAL A 428 -23.93 17.20 2.49
CA VAL A 428 -22.51 17.58 2.62
C VAL A 428 -22.38 18.85 3.47
N LEU A 429 -21.80 18.72 4.66
CA LEU A 429 -21.42 19.83 5.54
C LEU A 429 -20.08 20.45 5.13
N ARG A 430 -19.12 19.59 4.74
CA ARG A 430 -17.79 19.98 4.32
C ARG A 430 -17.27 19.02 3.25
N ARG A 431 -16.62 19.57 2.23
CA ARG A 431 -15.92 18.84 1.16
C ARG A 431 -14.46 19.28 1.11
N MET A 432 -13.56 18.35 0.97
CA MET A 432 -12.12 18.60 0.78
C MET A 432 -11.61 17.71 -0.36
N VAL A 433 -10.96 18.32 -1.35
CA VAL A 433 -10.28 17.61 -2.42
C VAL A 433 -8.79 17.56 -2.13
N GLN A 434 -8.19 16.39 -2.29
CA GLN A 434 -6.75 16.21 -2.30
C GLN A 434 -6.34 15.88 -3.75
N ARG A 435 -5.59 16.80 -4.35
CA ARG A 435 -5.06 16.70 -5.71
C ARG A 435 -3.69 16.02 -5.69
N PRO A 436 -3.17 15.55 -6.82
CA PRO A 436 -1.81 14.99 -6.90
C PRO A 436 -0.74 15.88 -6.26
N GLY A 437 -0.77 17.19 -6.54
CA GLY A 437 0.17 18.15 -5.97
C GLY A 437 0.02 18.35 -4.46
N ASP A 438 -1.19 18.19 -3.90
CA ASP A 438 -1.42 18.24 -2.45
C ASP A 438 -0.79 17.03 -1.77
N LEU A 439 -0.99 15.83 -2.35
CA LEU A 439 -0.44 14.58 -1.82
C LEU A 439 1.10 14.62 -1.79
N GLU A 440 1.74 15.05 -2.88
CA GLU A 440 3.20 15.17 -2.97
C GLU A 440 3.78 16.23 -2.03
N ARG A 441 3.11 17.36 -1.89
CA ARG A 441 3.54 18.42 -0.96
C ARG A 441 3.51 17.95 0.49
N ASP A 442 2.51 17.19 0.86
CA ASP A 442 2.32 16.71 2.23
C ASP A 442 3.18 15.48 2.56
N ASP A 443 3.47 14.64 1.56
CA ASP A 443 4.40 13.51 1.64
C ASP A 443 5.16 13.37 0.32
N ALA A 444 6.42 13.76 0.30
CA ALA A 444 7.27 13.76 -0.90
C ALA A 444 7.49 12.35 -1.53
N ASN A 445 7.18 11.26 -0.81
CA ASN A 445 7.19 9.92 -1.37
C ASN A 445 5.98 9.65 -2.30
N LEU A 446 4.93 10.48 -2.21
CA LEU A 446 3.74 10.40 -3.06
C LEU A 446 3.90 11.25 -4.34
N ALA A 447 5.05 11.09 -5.00
CA ALA A 447 5.45 11.88 -6.16
C ALA A 447 4.39 11.87 -7.27
N GLY A 448 3.96 13.07 -7.70
CA GLY A 448 2.90 13.24 -8.70
C GLY A 448 1.55 12.64 -8.27
N GLY A 449 1.32 12.44 -6.96
CA GLY A 449 0.09 11.82 -6.44
C GLY A 449 0.06 10.29 -6.52
N ALA A 450 1.17 9.64 -6.86
CA ALA A 450 1.32 8.18 -6.81
C ALA A 450 1.37 7.70 -5.34
N VAL A 451 0.65 6.63 -5.00
CA VAL A 451 0.49 6.20 -3.59
C VAL A 451 1.08 4.83 -3.27
N ASN A 452 1.58 4.10 -4.27
CA ASN A 452 2.14 2.75 -4.10
C ASN A 452 3.68 2.71 -4.16
N GLY A 453 4.35 3.86 -4.29
CA GLY A 453 5.81 3.92 -4.40
C GLY A 453 6.34 3.30 -5.70
N GLY A 454 5.57 3.39 -6.77
CA GLY A 454 5.79 2.84 -8.10
C GLY A 454 4.73 1.82 -8.51
N THR A 455 4.58 1.61 -9.83
CA THR A 455 3.55 0.74 -10.39
C THR A 455 3.58 -0.68 -9.79
N ALA A 456 2.41 -1.26 -9.61
CA ALA A 456 2.24 -2.66 -9.22
C ALA A 456 2.30 -3.63 -10.41
N GLN A 457 2.50 -3.14 -11.63
CA GLN A 457 2.60 -3.99 -12.84
C GLN A 457 3.83 -4.90 -12.80
N LEU A 458 3.73 -6.10 -13.36
CA LEU A 458 4.71 -7.18 -13.21
C LEU A 458 6.14 -6.80 -13.66
N HIS A 459 6.27 -5.91 -14.66
CA HIS A 459 7.57 -5.46 -15.17
C HIS A 459 8.38 -4.63 -14.16
N GLN A 460 7.76 -4.16 -13.05
CA GLN A 460 8.42 -3.43 -11.96
C GLN A 460 8.11 -4.05 -10.59
N GLN A 461 8.00 -5.38 -10.53
CA GLN A 461 7.79 -6.12 -9.29
C GLN A 461 8.89 -7.15 -9.06
N LEU A 462 8.95 -7.70 -7.86
CA LEU A 462 9.91 -8.74 -7.46
C LEU A 462 11.36 -8.30 -7.70
N ILE A 463 12.11 -9.02 -8.56
CA ILE A 463 13.51 -8.71 -8.91
C ILE A 463 13.67 -7.44 -9.75
N PHE A 464 12.55 -6.93 -10.29
CA PHE A 464 12.53 -5.72 -11.12
C PHE A 464 12.20 -4.46 -10.30
N ARG A 465 11.95 -4.58 -8.98
CA ARG A 465 11.60 -3.44 -8.12
C ARG A 465 12.76 -3.03 -7.21
N PRO A 466 13.23 -1.77 -7.20
CA PRO A 466 12.75 -0.64 -8.01
C PRO A 466 13.19 -0.69 -9.47
N VAL A 467 14.30 -1.34 -9.77
CA VAL A 467 14.86 -1.56 -11.10
C VAL A 467 15.44 -2.97 -11.19
N PRO A 468 15.66 -3.52 -12.41
CA PRO A 468 16.18 -4.88 -12.58
C PRO A 468 17.43 -5.13 -11.74
N GLY A 469 17.43 -6.23 -10.98
CA GLY A 469 18.54 -6.65 -10.14
C GLY A 469 18.59 -6.06 -8.73
N LEU A 470 17.74 -5.07 -8.39
CA LEU A 470 17.66 -4.47 -7.06
C LEU A 470 16.43 -4.92 -6.26
N GLY A 471 15.91 -6.12 -6.50
CA GLY A 471 14.75 -6.68 -5.77
C GLY A 471 15.00 -7.03 -4.30
N ARG A 472 16.07 -6.53 -3.71
CA ARG A 472 16.44 -6.67 -2.30
C ARG A 472 16.64 -5.30 -1.67
N PRO A 473 16.56 -5.19 -0.33
CA PRO A 473 16.74 -3.90 0.34
C PRO A 473 18.16 -3.32 0.23
N GLU A 474 19.17 -4.17 0.00
CA GLU A 474 20.54 -3.73 -0.14
C GLU A 474 20.73 -2.93 -1.43
N THR A 475 21.38 -1.77 -1.34
CA THR A 475 21.69 -0.91 -2.48
C THR A 475 23.09 -1.20 -3.03
N PRO A 476 23.45 -0.66 -4.22
CA PRO A 476 24.83 -0.69 -4.73
C PRO A 476 25.83 0.04 -3.81
N VAL A 477 25.37 0.95 -2.96
CA VAL A 477 26.21 1.69 -2.00
C VAL A 477 26.29 0.90 -0.69
N PRO A 478 27.44 0.35 -0.31
CA PRO A 478 27.62 -0.37 0.96
C PRO A 478 27.13 0.43 2.17
N GLY A 479 26.42 -0.23 3.09
CA GLY A 479 25.86 0.40 4.28
C GLY A 479 24.61 1.23 4.06
N LEU A 480 24.06 1.28 2.82
CA LEU A 480 22.79 1.90 2.49
C LEU A 480 21.76 0.85 2.11
N TYR A 481 20.55 0.99 2.64
CA TYR A 481 19.45 0.04 2.41
C TYR A 481 18.17 0.80 2.06
N LEU A 482 17.46 0.34 1.01
CA LEU A 482 16.15 0.88 0.65
C LEU A 482 15.06 0.13 1.41
N GLY A 483 14.32 0.85 2.25
CA GLY A 483 13.32 0.29 3.16
C GLY A 483 11.90 0.79 2.92
N SER A 484 11.63 1.46 1.80
CA SER A 484 10.32 2.03 1.45
C SER A 484 9.48 1.11 0.57
N ALA A 485 8.27 1.55 0.25
CA ALA A 485 7.40 0.92 -0.75
C ALA A 485 8.03 0.80 -2.15
N ALA A 486 9.09 1.54 -2.46
CA ALA A 486 9.86 1.38 -3.69
C ALA A 486 10.71 0.09 -3.72
N ALA A 487 10.88 -0.62 -2.60
CA ALA A 487 11.51 -1.93 -2.51
C ALA A 487 10.47 -3.06 -2.48
N HIS A 488 10.91 -4.33 -2.69
CA HIS A 488 10.05 -5.50 -2.48
C HIS A 488 9.58 -5.59 -1.00
N PRO A 489 8.32 -5.91 -0.73
CA PRO A 489 7.24 -6.36 -1.62
C PRO A 489 6.45 -5.26 -2.34
N GLY A 490 6.70 -4.00 -2.09
CA GLY A 490 6.01 -2.90 -2.76
C GLY A 490 5.07 -2.13 -1.85
N GLY A 491 4.04 -1.50 -2.43
CA GLY A 491 3.08 -0.67 -1.73
C GLY A 491 2.17 -1.43 -0.76
N GLY A 492 1.62 -0.71 0.19
CA GLY A 492 0.75 -1.21 1.24
C GLY A 492 1.33 -1.02 2.64
N VAL A 493 0.44 -0.88 3.63
CA VAL A 493 0.85 -0.69 5.03
C VAL A 493 1.06 -2.07 5.68
N HIS A 494 2.25 -2.62 5.54
CA HIS A 494 2.61 -3.96 6.04
C HIS A 494 3.94 -4.01 6.80
N GLY A 495 4.74 -2.93 6.79
CA GLY A 495 6.01 -2.81 7.51
C GLY A 495 7.17 -3.63 6.93
N ALA A 496 6.93 -4.52 5.96
CA ALA A 496 7.92 -5.50 5.52
C ALA A 496 9.14 -4.87 4.85
N CYS A 497 9.00 -3.79 4.07
CA CYS A 497 10.15 -3.16 3.41
C CYS A 497 11.16 -2.66 4.44
N GLY A 498 10.69 -1.92 5.46
CA GLY A 498 11.54 -1.43 6.55
C GLY A 498 12.15 -2.57 7.38
N TRP A 499 11.34 -3.60 7.68
CA TRP A 499 11.83 -4.79 8.39
C TRP A 499 12.92 -5.54 7.62
N LEU A 500 12.73 -5.73 6.32
CA LEU A 500 13.72 -6.39 5.46
C LEU A 500 15.03 -5.58 5.38
N ALA A 501 14.94 -4.26 5.27
CA ALA A 501 16.10 -3.37 5.26
C ALA A 501 16.87 -3.42 6.59
N ALA A 502 16.18 -3.36 7.72
CA ALA A 502 16.80 -3.49 9.03
C ALA A 502 17.45 -4.87 9.22
N ARG A 503 16.76 -5.96 8.83
CA ARG A 503 17.30 -7.32 8.90
C ARG A 503 18.53 -7.52 8.01
N ALA A 504 18.56 -6.89 6.82
CA ALA A 504 19.71 -6.91 5.94
C ALA A 504 20.90 -6.18 6.58
N ALA A 505 20.67 -5.00 7.17
CA ALA A 505 21.68 -4.25 7.89
C ALA A 505 22.28 -5.05 9.06
N LEU A 506 21.42 -5.65 9.89
CA LEU A 506 21.86 -6.52 11.00
C LEU A 506 22.68 -7.70 10.51
N ALA A 507 22.25 -8.36 9.44
CA ALA A 507 22.94 -9.52 8.88
C ALA A 507 24.31 -9.16 8.28
N ASP A 508 24.46 -7.97 7.70
CA ASP A 508 25.73 -7.46 7.18
C ASP A 508 26.75 -7.13 8.28
N HIS A 509 26.28 -6.95 9.51
CA HIS A 509 27.12 -6.72 10.70
C HIS A 509 27.22 -7.93 11.63
N GLY A 510 26.63 -9.07 11.26
CA GLY A 510 26.78 -10.35 11.94
C GLY A 510 28.08 -11.09 11.57
N ALA A 511 28.29 -12.27 12.15
CA ALA A 511 29.52 -13.08 12.00
C ALA A 511 29.92 -13.37 10.53
N LEU A 512 28.94 -13.57 9.64
CA LEU A 512 29.17 -13.82 8.21
C LEU A 512 29.02 -12.55 7.34
N GLY A 513 28.94 -11.37 7.95
CA GLY A 513 28.64 -10.12 7.27
C GLY A 513 29.64 -9.76 6.19
N GLY A 514 30.94 -10.01 6.42
CA GLY A 514 31.98 -9.78 5.43
C GLY A 514 31.78 -10.58 4.13
N LEU A 515 31.49 -11.86 4.26
CA LEU A 515 31.22 -12.75 3.12
C LEU A 515 29.96 -12.34 2.36
N ARG A 516 28.89 -11.99 3.08
CA ARG A 516 27.62 -11.52 2.49
C ARG A 516 27.83 -10.25 1.68
N ARG A 517 28.53 -9.25 2.22
CA ARG A 517 28.85 -8.01 1.50
C ARG A 517 29.69 -8.28 0.26
N ALA A 518 30.74 -9.10 0.35
CA ALA A 518 31.58 -9.46 -0.80
C ALA A 518 30.78 -10.16 -1.91
N ALA A 519 29.99 -11.17 -1.56
CA ALA A 519 29.12 -11.88 -2.51
C ALA A 519 28.11 -10.93 -3.19
N ARG A 520 27.50 -10.05 -2.42
CA ARG A 520 26.56 -9.04 -2.97
C ARG A 520 27.26 -8.07 -3.91
N SER A 521 28.41 -7.52 -3.53
CA SER A 521 29.16 -6.60 -4.39
C SER A 521 29.50 -7.24 -5.73
N ALA A 522 29.91 -8.52 -5.73
CA ALA A 522 30.16 -9.28 -6.95
C ALA A 522 28.89 -9.45 -7.81
N VAL A 523 27.73 -9.73 -7.19
CA VAL A 523 26.45 -9.85 -7.91
C VAL A 523 26.03 -8.52 -8.51
N VAL A 524 26.08 -7.42 -7.74
CA VAL A 524 25.75 -6.08 -8.22
C VAL A 524 26.68 -5.68 -9.37
N GLU A 525 27.97 -5.92 -9.24
CA GLU A 525 28.94 -5.66 -10.31
C GLU A 525 28.61 -6.47 -11.57
N LEU A 526 28.30 -7.76 -11.42
CA LEU A 526 27.95 -8.62 -12.55
C LEU A 526 26.66 -8.15 -13.27
N LEU A 527 25.64 -7.77 -12.52
CA LEU A 527 24.34 -7.38 -13.08
C LEU A 527 24.37 -5.98 -13.71
N HIS A 528 25.21 -5.07 -13.19
CA HIS A 528 25.24 -3.68 -13.62
C HIS A 528 26.53 -3.27 -14.36
N ARG A 529 27.40 -4.23 -14.71
CA ARG A 529 28.49 -3.97 -15.65
C ARG A 529 27.92 -3.58 -17.00
N ARG A 530 28.28 -2.39 -17.51
CA ARG A 530 28.08 -2.10 -18.93
C ARG A 530 28.83 -3.18 -19.73
N ARG A 531 28.14 -3.95 -20.54
CA ARG A 531 28.81 -4.66 -21.64
C ARG A 531 29.25 -3.57 -22.62
N VAL A 532 30.56 -3.39 -22.75
CA VAL A 532 31.18 -2.54 -23.76
C VAL A 532 30.78 -3.04 -25.14
#